data_e650d45f44d90c2d08086883f6a6d1b6
#
_entry.id   e650d45f44d90c2d08086883f6a6d1b6
#
_cell.length_a   1.000
_cell.length_b   1.000
_cell.length_c   1.000
_cell.angle_alpha   90.00
_cell.angle_beta   90.00
_cell.angle_gamma   90.00
#
_symmetry.space_group_name_H-M   'P 1'
#
loop_
_entity.id
_entity.type
_entity.pdbx_description
1 polymer ?
#
loop_
_entity_poly.entity_id
_entity_poly.type
_entity_poly.pdbx_seq_one_letter_code
_entity_poly.pdbx_strand_id
1 'polypeptide(L)'
;TNKWKDKIKIDENFVVTNPKEKIIIIYNHGSDGNDVKLKDCFWRSELRNMAQLAGDKINGKEIMVYIHCQGQLEGDLGAKLGKVGMWMKKWEGPYPGTSKMDRRVEGNLEVIKKFVKMGVPKKQIFMSGHSCGGWATLRLTAKYMEEVGGGISLMPACFWNLSKKYKVK
;
A
#
# COMPACT_ATOMS: atom_id res chain seq x y z
N THR A 1 17.78 11.03 -13.92
CA THR A 1 18.27 10.09 -12.88
C THR A 1 17.15 9.15 -12.50
N ASN A 2 17.41 7.83 -12.51
CA ASN A 2 16.41 6.81 -12.15
C ASN A 2 16.25 6.73 -10.62
N LYS A 3 15.53 7.67 -10.03
CA LYS A 3 15.31 7.79 -8.57
C LYS A 3 14.80 6.49 -7.90
N TRP A 4 14.12 5.63 -8.65
CA TRP A 4 13.61 4.36 -8.14
C TRP A 4 14.69 3.30 -7.85
N LYS A 5 15.93 3.52 -8.27
CA LYS A 5 17.05 2.62 -7.96
C LYS A 5 17.58 2.82 -6.54
N ASP A 6 17.38 3.99 -5.98
CA ASP A 6 17.85 4.35 -4.63
C ASP A 6 16.79 3.95 -3.61
N LYS A 7 16.65 2.63 -3.42
CA LYS A 7 15.66 2.06 -2.49
C LYS A 7 16.21 2.09 -1.07
N ILE A 8 15.44 2.70 -0.17
CA ILE A 8 15.73 2.69 1.27
C ILE A 8 14.67 1.78 1.93
N LYS A 9 15.13 0.84 2.75
CA LYS A 9 14.23 0.06 3.62
C LYS A 9 13.92 0.87 4.87
N ILE A 10 12.65 0.83 5.28
CA ILE A 10 12.27 1.31 6.62
C ILE A 10 12.52 0.16 7.59
N ASP A 11 13.68 0.16 8.17
CA ASP A 11 14.05 -0.68 9.30
C ASP A 11 14.04 0.12 10.62
N GLU A 12 14.54 -0.47 11.69
CA GLU A 12 14.60 0.17 13.00
C GLU A 12 15.52 1.40 13.09
N ASN A 13 16.48 1.50 12.16
CA ASN A 13 17.45 2.59 12.10
C ASN A 13 17.00 3.72 11.15
N PHE A 14 15.92 3.50 10.40
CA PHE A 14 15.44 4.51 9.44
C PHE A 14 14.79 5.68 10.17
N VAL A 15 15.27 6.89 9.88
CA VAL A 15 14.75 8.15 10.43
C VAL A 15 14.39 9.10 9.30
N VAL A 16 13.22 9.70 9.40
CA VAL A 16 12.81 10.78 8.47
C VAL A 16 13.47 12.08 8.94
N THR A 17 14.36 12.63 8.12
CA THR A 17 14.93 13.95 8.37
C THR A 17 13.92 15.04 8.02
N ASN A 18 13.81 16.09 8.85
CA ASN A 18 12.86 17.20 8.68
C ASN A 18 11.42 16.73 8.42
N PRO A 19 10.82 15.92 9.31
CA PRO A 19 9.55 15.25 9.03
C PRO A 19 8.38 16.21 8.75
N LYS A 20 8.41 17.42 9.26
CA LYS A 20 7.39 18.46 9.00
C LYS A 20 7.47 19.03 7.56
N GLU A 21 8.60 18.83 6.89
CA GLU A 21 8.85 19.27 5.51
C GLU A 21 8.69 18.11 4.50
N LYS A 22 8.14 16.98 4.93
CA LYS A 22 7.92 15.83 4.07
C LYS A 22 6.44 15.60 3.80
N ILE A 23 6.13 15.17 2.57
CA ILE A 23 4.87 14.57 2.19
C ILE A 23 5.16 13.09 1.94
N ILE A 24 4.48 12.21 2.66
CA ILE A 24 4.61 10.76 2.47
C ILE A 24 3.49 10.27 1.58
N ILE A 25 3.83 9.60 0.48
CA ILE A 25 2.88 8.86 -0.36
C ILE A 25 3.11 7.38 -0.12
N ILE A 26 2.15 6.71 0.49
CA ILE A 26 2.15 5.25 0.68
C ILE A 26 1.39 4.64 -0.49
N TYR A 27 2.10 3.97 -1.39
CA TYR A 27 1.53 3.39 -2.60
C TYR A 27 1.33 1.88 -2.47
N ASN A 28 0.12 1.44 -2.78
CA ASN A 28 -0.29 0.04 -2.79
C ASN A 28 -0.39 -0.47 -4.23
N HIS A 29 0.35 -1.52 -4.54
CA HIS A 29 0.28 -2.17 -5.85
C HIS A 29 -1.04 -2.93 -6.05
N GLY A 30 -1.43 -3.15 -7.31
CA GLY A 30 -2.55 -4.01 -7.68
C GLY A 30 -2.33 -5.48 -7.33
N SER A 31 -3.33 -6.33 -7.58
CA SER A 31 -3.13 -7.77 -7.48
C SER A 31 -2.23 -8.25 -8.62
N ASP A 32 -1.39 -9.23 -8.33
CA ASP A 32 -0.65 -9.97 -9.34
C ASP A 32 -1.09 -11.42 -9.34
N GLY A 33 -1.36 -11.95 -10.53
CA GLY A 33 -1.71 -13.35 -10.70
C GLY A 33 -0.61 -14.32 -10.27
N ASN A 34 0.63 -13.84 -10.18
CA ASN A 34 1.84 -14.60 -9.83
C ASN A 34 2.51 -14.07 -8.54
N ASP A 35 1.76 -13.68 -7.57
CA ASP A 35 2.19 -13.10 -6.29
C ASP A 35 3.30 -13.90 -5.55
N VAL A 36 3.59 -15.11 -6.00
CA VAL A 36 4.57 -16.02 -5.39
C VAL A 36 6.01 -15.49 -5.43
N LYS A 37 6.32 -14.58 -6.33
CA LYS A 37 7.67 -14.04 -6.55
C LYS A 37 7.91 -12.67 -5.95
N LEU A 38 6.95 -12.10 -5.23
CA LEU A 38 7.02 -10.73 -4.72
C LEU A 38 7.91 -10.60 -3.48
N LYS A 39 9.15 -11.06 -3.58
CA LYS A 39 10.19 -10.58 -2.66
C LYS A 39 10.52 -9.10 -2.92
N ASP A 40 10.22 -8.61 -4.12
CA ASP A 40 10.45 -7.24 -4.55
C ASP A 40 9.34 -6.82 -5.53
N CYS A 41 8.41 -5.99 -5.09
CA CYS A 41 7.32 -5.51 -5.92
C CYS A 41 7.74 -4.40 -6.93
N PHE A 42 8.99 -3.98 -6.94
CA PHE A 42 9.51 -2.90 -7.78
C PHE A 42 9.67 -3.26 -9.26
N TRP A 43 9.46 -4.48 -9.67
CA TRP A 43 9.50 -4.87 -11.08
C TRP A 43 8.36 -4.27 -11.91
N ARG A 44 7.28 -3.84 -11.29
CA ARG A 44 6.13 -3.22 -11.99
C ARG A 44 6.45 -1.80 -12.42
N SER A 45 6.08 -1.48 -13.68
CA SER A 45 6.28 -0.13 -14.24
C SER A 45 5.53 0.94 -13.46
N GLU A 46 4.32 0.65 -13.00
CA GLU A 46 3.50 1.58 -12.21
C GLU A 46 4.19 2.01 -10.92
N LEU A 47 4.86 1.07 -10.24
CA LEU A 47 5.59 1.36 -9.01
C LEU A 47 6.83 2.20 -9.27
N ARG A 48 7.51 1.93 -10.38
CA ARG A 48 8.66 2.73 -10.81
C ARG A 48 8.24 4.16 -11.17
N ASN A 49 7.08 4.31 -11.82
CA ASN A 49 6.54 5.62 -12.15
C ASN A 49 6.18 6.41 -10.88
N MET A 50 5.53 5.77 -9.90
CA MET A 50 5.24 6.41 -8.61
C MET A 50 6.52 6.81 -7.88
N ALA A 51 7.55 5.96 -7.91
CA ALA A 51 8.83 6.26 -7.27
C ALA A 51 9.56 7.47 -7.89
N GLN A 52 9.23 7.87 -9.13
CA GLN A 52 9.80 9.10 -9.74
C GLN A 52 9.38 10.38 -9.02
N LEU A 53 8.26 10.37 -8.30
CA LEU A 53 7.81 11.52 -7.51
C LEU A 53 8.70 11.79 -6.29
N ALA A 54 9.51 10.81 -5.88
CA ALA A 54 10.38 10.97 -4.73
C ALA A 54 11.41 12.08 -4.95
N GLY A 55 11.51 13.00 -3.99
CA GLY A 55 12.37 14.18 -4.03
C GLY A 55 11.77 15.38 -4.75
N ASP A 56 10.62 15.26 -5.42
CA ASP A 56 9.91 16.43 -5.93
C ASP A 56 9.32 17.23 -4.76
N LYS A 57 9.03 18.51 -4.98
CA LYS A 57 8.52 19.39 -3.95
C LYS A 57 7.14 19.94 -4.30
N ILE A 58 6.25 19.95 -3.31
CA ILE A 58 4.94 20.60 -3.39
C ILE A 58 4.83 21.56 -2.20
N ASN A 59 4.60 22.84 -2.48
CA ASN A 59 4.54 23.89 -1.46
C ASN A 59 5.70 23.85 -0.46
N GLY A 60 6.92 23.69 -0.99
CA GLY A 60 8.15 23.62 -0.21
C GLY A 60 8.41 22.30 0.50
N LYS A 61 7.46 21.36 0.50
CA LYS A 61 7.60 20.05 1.14
C LYS A 61 8.06 19.00 0.11
N GLU A 62 9.05 18.21 0.51
CA GLU A 62 9.59 17.15 -0.33
C GLU A 62 8.75 15.87 -0.25
N ILE A 63 8.50 15.25 -1.39
CA ILE A 63 7.76 14.00 -1.50
C ILE A 63 8.70 12.82 -1.19
N MET A 64 8.24 11.96 -0.29
CA MET A 64 8.79 10.62 -0.08
C MET A 64 7.76 9.58 -0.50
N VAL A 65 8.17 8.60 -1.28
CA VAL A 65 7.30 7.52 -1.73
C VAL A 65 7.67 6.22 -1.02
N TYR A 66 6.73 5.67 -0.28
CA TYR A 66 6.82 4.36 0.32
C TYR A 66 5.97 3.36 -0.48
N ILE A 67 6.60 2.32 -0.97
CA ILE A 67 5.91 1.24 -1.68
C ILE A 67 5.54 0.14 -0.70
N HIS A 68 4.25 -0.03 -0.46
CA HIS A 68 3.74 -1.12 0.37
C HIS A 68 3.67 -2.41 -0.46
N CYS A 69 4.66 -3.28 -0.29
CA CYS A 69 4.70 -4.60 -0.90
C CYS A 69 4.04 -5.62 0.02
N GLN A 70 2.89 -6.11 -0.38
CA GLN A 70 2.24 -7.21 0.32
C GLN A 70 2.67 -8.56 -0.27
N GLY A 71 2.76 -9.58 0.56
CA GLY A 71 3.28 -10.90 0.23
C GLY A 71 4.65 -11.16 0.86
N GLN A 72 5.19 -10.17 1.57
CA GLN A 72 6.41 -10.32 2.36
C GLN A 72 6.14 -10.73 3.82
N LEU A 73 4.88 -10.70 4.24
CA LEU A 73 4.51 -11.15 5.57
C LEU A 73 4.57 -12.67 5.63
N GLU A 74 5.23 -13.16 6.65
CA GLU A 74 5.29 -14.59 6.96
C GLU A 74 3.87 -15.16 7.06
N GLY A 75 3.62 -16.28 6.38
CA GLY A 75 2.28 -16.87 6.32
C GLY A 75 1.33 -16.31 5.27
N ASP A 76 1.74 -15.35 4.44
CA ASP A 76 0.93 -14.83 3.34
C ASP A 76 0.90 -15.79 2.12
N LEU A 77 0.64 -17.07 2.42
CA LEU A 77 0.57 -18.16 1.44
C LEU A 77 -0.59 -17.99 0.45
N GLY A 78 -1.54 -17.12 0.75
CA GLY A 78 -2.56 -16.68 -0.19
C GLY A 78 -1.97 -16.06 -1.46
N ALA A 79 -0.74 -15.58 -1.38
CA ALA A 79 0.05 -15.18 -2.52
C ALA A 79 0.15 -16.28 -3.60
N LYS A 80 0.23 -17.54 -3.23
CA LYS A 80 0.32 -18.67 -4.18
C LYS A 80 -0.93 -18.83 -5.05
N LEU A 81 -2.04 -18.25 -4.67
CA LEU A 81 -3.32 -18.53 -5.30
C LEU A 81 -3.78 -17.41 -6.25
N GLY A 82 -3.06 -16.30 -6.32
CA GLY A 82 -3.10 -15.25 -7.36
C GLY A 82 -4.45 -14.75 -7.89
N LYS A 83 -5.54 -15.30 -7.43
CA LYS A 83 -6.88 -14.96 -7.92
C LYS A 83 -7.47 -13.83 -7.09
N VAL A 84 -7.97 -12.80 -7.76
CA VAL A 84 -8.58 -11.62 -7.13
C VAL A 84 -9.60 -11.97 -6.06
N GLY A 85 -10.40 -13.02 -6.24
CA GLY A 85 -11.35 -13.51 -5.24
C GLY A 85 -10.71 -13.92 -3.91
N MET A 86 -9.44 -14.30 -3.92
CA MET A 86 -8.70 -14.70 -2.72
C MET A 86 -8.36 -13.51 -1.81
N TRP A 87 -8.32 -12.30 -2.34
CA TRP A 87 -8.07 -11.09 -1.55
C TRP A 87 -9.10 -10.85 -0.47
N MET A 88 -10.33 -11.31 -0.70
CA MET A 88 -11.45 -11.15 0.23
C MET A 88 -11.76 -12.44 1.01
N LYS A 89 -11.11 -13.56 0.67
CA LYS A 89 -11.26 -14.81 1.41
C LYS A 89 -10.64 -14.65 2.80
N LYS A 90 -11.38 -15.02 3.82
CA LYS A 90 -10.86 -15.05 5.18
C LYS A 90 -9.82 -16.16 5.33
N TRP A 91 -8.81 -15.86 6.11
CA TRP A 91 -7.67 -16.72 6.33
C TRP A 91 -7.93 -17.68 7.50
N GLU A 92 -7.46 -18.89 7.35
CA GLU A 92 -7.53 -19.93 8.40
C GLU A 92 -6.17 -20.16 9.08
N GLY A 93 -5.11 -19.48 8.61
CA GLY A 93 -3.74 -19.59 9.11
C GLY A 93 -3.41 -18.64 10.26
N PRO A 94 -2.18 -18.11 10.34
CA PRO A 94 -1.68 -17.32 11.47
C PRO A 94 -2.52 -16.08 11.84
N TYR A 95 -3.39 -15.63 10.95
CA TYR A 95 -4.28 -14.49 11.17
C TYR A 95 -5.74 -14.90 10.90
N PRO A 96 -6.34 -15.77 11.71
CA PRO A 96 -7.64 -16.35 11.45
C PRO A 96 -8.72 -15.26 11.37
N GLY A 97 -9.66 -15.45 10.47
CA GLY A 97 -10.78 -14.51 10.27
C GLY A 97 -10.43 -13.24 9.50
N THR A 98 -9.15 -12.99 9.15
CA THR A 98 -8.76 -11.84 8.32
C THR A 98 -8.61 -12.24 6.85
N SER A 99 -8.91 -11.32 5.94
CA SER A 99 -8.58 -11.47 4.53
C SER A 99 -7.19 -10.89 4.21
N LYS A 100 -6.66 -11.22 3.04
CA LYS A 100 -5.44 -10.56 2.54
C LYS A 100 -5.62 -9.04 2.45
N MET A 101 -6.83 -8.58 2.11
CA MET A 101 -7.18 -7.17 2.06
C MET A 101 -7.17 -6.54 3.45
N ASP A 102 -7.72 -7.21 4.46
CA ASP A 102 -7.73 -6.70 5.85
C ASP A 102 -6.29 -6.56 6.36
N ARG A 103 -5.45 -7.57 6.13
CA ARG A 103 -4.03 -7.50 6.51
C ARG A 103 -3.28 -6.38 5.79
N ARG A 104 -3.59 -6.12 4.51
CA ARG A 104 -3.02 -5.00 3.78
C ARG A 104 -3.42 -3.65 4.40
N VAL A 105 -4.69 -3.49 4.75
CA VAL A 105 -5.18 -2.26 5.39
C VAL A 105 -4.47 -2.05 6.73
N GLU A 106 -4.43 -3.08 7.58
CA GLU A 106 -3.76 -2.98 8.89
C GLU A 106 -2.24 -2.79 8.75
N GLY A 107 -1.59 -3.47 7.81
CA GLY A 107 -0.17 -3.27 7.53
C GLY A 107 0.18 -1.85 7.07
N ASN A 108 -0.70 -1.22 6.27
CA ASN A 108 -0.55 0.20 5.92
C ASN A 108 -0.73 1.10 7.15
N LEU A 109 -1.68 0.79 8.03
CA LEU A 109 -1.87 1.54 9.28
C LEU A 109 -0.61 1.51 10.15
N GLU A 110 0.05 0.35 10.25
CA GLU A 110 1.32 0.23 10.98
C GLU A 110 2.44 1.09 10.35
N VAL A 111 2.49 1.16 9.03
CA VAL A 111 3.44 2.04 8.32
C VAL A 111 3.14 3.51 8.60
N ILE A 112 1.86 3.91 8.57
CA ILE A 112 1.43 5.27 8.92
C ILE A 112 1.89 5.62 10.34
N LYS A 113 1.62 4.74 11.32
CA LYS A 113 2.03 4.94 12.72
C LYS A 113 3.55 5.12 12.85
N LYS A 114 4.35 4.37 12.09
CA LYS A 114 5.81 4.54 12.07
C LYS A 114 6.20 5.94 11.59
N PHE A 115 5.64 6.43 10.49
CA PHE A 115 5.91 7.78 10.02
C PHE A 115 5.46 8.86 11.00
N VAL A 116 4.29 8.70 11.61
CA VAL A 116 3.80 9.62 12.65
C VAL A 116 4.74 9.63 13.87
N LYS A 117 5.21 8.45 14.30
CA LYS A 117 6.21 8.33 15.39
C LYS A 117 7.53 9.02 15.05
N MET A 118 7.90 9.07 13.77
CA MET A 118 9.08 9.81 13.30
C MET A 118 8.83 11.33 13.18
N GLY A 119 7.63 11.81 13.52
CA GLY A 119 7.27 13.23 13.55
C GLY A 119 6.60 13.75 12.29
N VAL A 120 6.27 12.89 11.33
CA VAL A 120 5.51 13.30 10.13
C VAL A 120 4.06 13.60 10.53
N PRO A 121 3.52 14.80 10.23
CA PRO A 121 2.13 15.11 10.50
C PRO A 121 1.18 14.18 9.71
N LYS A 122 0.13 13.66 10.35
CA LYS A 122 -0.86 12.79 9.72
C LYS A 122 -1.44 13.37 8.41
N LYS A 123 -1.70 14.68 8.39
CA LYS A 123 -2.20 15.40 7.20
C LYS A 123 -1.20 15.48 6.04
N GLN A 124 0.04 15.09 6.24
CA GLN A 124 1.07 15.01 5.21
C GLN A 124 1.34 13.57 4.76
N ILE A 125 0.56 12.60 5.24
CA ILE A 125 0.63 11.20 4.82
C ILE A 125 -0.58 10.91 3.92
N PHE A 126 -0.32 10.51 2.69
CA PHE A 126 -1.35 10.21 1.69
C PHE A 126 -1.27 8.76 1.27
N MET A 127 -2.44 8.15 1.14
CA MET A 127 -2.56 6.82 0.58
C MET A 127 -2.75 6.88 -0.93
N SER A 128 -2.15 5.97 -1.66
CA SER A 128 -2.43 5.80 -3.09
C SER A 128 -2.39 4.32 -3.46
N GLY A 129 -3.01 3.97 -4.58
CA GLY A 129 -2.92 2.60 -5.07
C GLY A 129 -3.76 2.35 -6.32
N HIS A 130 -3.41 1.28 -7.02
CA HIS A 130 -4.05 0.86 -8.26
C HIS A 130 -4.75 -0.48 -8.08
N SER A 131 -5.90 -0.69 -8.73
CA SER A 131 -6.65 -1.95 -8.72
C SER A 131 -6.97 -2.41 -7.27
N CYS A 132 -6.55 -3.60 -6.84
CA CYS A 132 -6.69 -4.03 -5.44
C CYS A 132 -5.97 -3.13 -4.44
N GLY A 133 -4.87 -2.47 -4.85
CA GLY A 133 -4.22 -1.43 -4.06
C GLY A 133 -5.07 -0.17 -3.92
N GLY A 134 -5.75 0.23 -4.99
CA GLY A 134 -6.74 1.29 -4.96
C GLY A 134 -7.90 0.99 -4.02
N TRP A 135 -8.36 -0.25 -4.02
CA TRP A 135 -9.39 -0.69 -3.08
C TRP A 135 -8.92 -0.67 -1.62
N ALA A 136 -7.68 -1.10 -1.35
CA ALA A 136 -7.08 -0.98 -0.03
C ALA A 136 -7.00 0.47 0.43
N THR A 137 -6.63 1.38 -0.48
CA THR A 137 -6.61 2.83 -0.23
C THR A 137 -8.00 3.33 0.19
N LEU A 138 -9.06 3.02 -0.55
CA LEU A 138 -10.44 3.41 -0.19
C LEU A 138 -10.84 2.86 1.18
N ARG A 139 -10.58 1.58 1.45
CA ARG A 139 -10.93 0.97 2.73
C ARG A 139 -10.18 1.58 3.90
N LEU A 140 -8.89 1.86 3.71
CA LEU A 140 -8.08 2.48 4.76
C LEU A 140 -8.58 3.89 5.05
N THR A 141 -8.74 4.72 4.02
CA THR A 141 -9.20 6.10 4.20
C THR A 141 -10.60 6.17 4.78
N ALA A 142 -11.51 5.25 4.42
CA ALA A 142 -12.84 5.19 5.02
C ALA A 142 -12.83 4.76 6.49
N LYS A 143 -11.93 3.84 6.86
CA LYS A 143 -11.86 3.29 8.23
C LYS A 143 -11.03 4.16 9.17
N TYR A 144 -10.00 4.82 8.65
CA TYR A 144 -8.96 5.53 9.42
C TYR A 144 -8.68 6.93 8.84
N MET A 145 -9.73 7.67 8.48
CA MET A 145 -9.58 8.99 7.85
C MET A 145 -8.80 10.00 8.71
N GLU A 146 -8.84 9.84 10.03
CA GLU A 146 -8.12 10.71 10.97
C GLU A 146 -6.59 10.43 11.01
N GLU A 147 -6.17 9.32 10.41
CA GLU A 147 -4.76 8.90 10.42
C GLU A 147 -3.99 9.41 9.21
N VAL A 148 -4.66 9.95 8.19
CA VAL A 148 -4.06 10.37 6.92
C VAL A 148 -4.59 11.71 6.44
N GLY A 149 -3.85 12.36 5.55
CA GLY A 149 -4.27 13.58 4.86
C GLY A 149 -5.26 13.33 3.73
N GLY A 150 -5.36 12.09 3.26
CA GLY A 150 -6.27 11.70 2.19
C GLY A 150 -5.79 10.47 1.42
N GLY A 151 -6.52 10.13 0.34
CA GLY A 151 -6.17 9.00 -0.52
C GLY A 151 -6.59 9.18 -1.97
N ILE A 152 -5.77 8.66 -2.88
CA ILE A 152 -6.02 8.63 -4.32
C ILE A 152 -6.12 7.18 -4.76
N SER A 153 -7.33 6.75 -5.09
CA SER A 153 -7.61 5.41 -5.56
C SER A 153 -7.68 5.38 -7.08
N LEU A 154 -6.79 4.62 -7.71
CA LEU A 154 -6.71 4.49 -9.15
C LEU A 154 -7.36 3.16 -9.57
N MET A 155 -8.45 3.24 -10.33
CA MET A 155 -9.17 2.09 -10.88
C MET A 155 -9.39 0.96 -9.86
N PRO A 156 -10.08 1.19 -8.74
CA PRO A 156 -10.24 0.21 -7.67
C PRO A 156 -11.08 -0.98 -8.14
N ALA A 157 -10.45 -2.10 -8.44
CA ALA A 157 -11.06 -3.27 -9.05
C ALA A 157 -10.65 -4.57 -8.35
N CYS A 158 -11.07 -4.76 -7.10
CA CYS A 158 -10.81 -6.02 -6.37
C CYS A 158 -12.04 -6.95 -6.26
N PHE A 159 -13.15 -6.62 -6.94
CA PHE A 159 -14.44 -7.30 -6.84
C PHE A 159 -14.83 -8.16 -8.03
N TRP A 160 -13.93 -8.43 -8.93
CA TRP A 160 -14.23 -9.11 -10.19
C TRP A 160 -15.13 -10.35 -10.06
N ASN A 161 -15.09 -11.07 -8.94
CA ASN A 161 -15.91 -12.26 -8.74
C ASN A 161 -17.23 -12.02 -7.98
N LEU A 162 -17.44 -10.86 -7.35
CA LEU A 162 -18.69 -10.57 -6.65
C LEU A 162 -19.84 -10.34 -7.62
N SER A 163 -19.58 -9.68 -8.75
CA SER A 163 -20.61 -9.47 -9.80
C SER A 163 -21.16 -10.78 -10.36
N LYS A 164 -20.32 -11.81 -10.51
CA LYS A 164 -20.76 -13.15 -10.95
C LYS A 164 -21.53 -13.89 -9.86
N LYS A 165 -21.11 -13.76 -8.59
CA LYS A 165 -21.75 -14.47 -7.47
C LYS A 165 -23.11 -13.87 -7.09
N TYR A 166 -23.25 -12.56 -7.19
CA TYR A 166 -24.46 -11.86 -6.74
C TYR A 166 -25.35 -11.40 -7.90
N LYS A 167 -25.03 -11.76 -9.18
CA LYS A 167 -25.84 -11.41 -10.35
C LYS A 167 -26.28 -9.93 -10.34
N VAL A 168 -25.40 -9.04 -9.88
CA VAL A 168 -25.67 -7.61 -9.96
C VAL A 168 -25.70 -7.26 -11.45
N LYS A 169 -26.92 -6.97 -11.93
CA LYS A 169 -27.18 -6.49 -13.29
C LYS A 169 -26.79 -5.04 -13.41
#